data_f1088925c39f68e1987f6287edddb9f6
#
_entry.id   f1088925c39f68e1987f6287edddb9f6
#
_cell.length_a   1.000
_cell.length_b   1.000
_cell.length_c   1.000
_cell.angle_alpha   90.00
_cell.angle_beta   90.00
_cell.angle_gamma   90.00
#
_symmetry.space_group_name_H-M   'P 1'
#
loop_
_entity.id
_entity.type
_entity.pdbx_description
1 polymer ?
#
loop_
_entity_poly.entity_id
_entity_poly.type
_entity_poly.pdbx_seq_one_letter_code
_entity_poly.pdbx_strand_id
1 'polypeptide(L)'
;VLKRHSLDAVVIGAGVVGAACAYYAARAGLSVAVVDRGSVAGGTTGAGEGNLLVSDKEAGPELDLALLSAGLWRELAAVLPGSVEYEAKGGLVVAPDERALEALRAFAEGQRAAGVAALDVDAGALRELEPHLAPGLAGGFHYPQDAQVQPAQAAARLLAASGAQLHLGEEVTAVLRDASGAVRGVRTARRELAAPAVVNAAGTWGGQVAALAGTGLPVLPRRGFVLVTEPLPRVVRHKVYAADYIADVASGSAALQSSAVVEGTPSGPVLIGATRERVGFDRALSTEALRRLAVQAAALFPVLADVRVLRAYHGFRPYLPDHLPAIGPDPRVPGLLHACGHEGAGIGLAPGTGALVAAALTGAEPPLPWGPFRPDRFDGAAPPSHQPPPAPPSHQPPRRTP
;
A
#
# COMPACT_ATOMS: atom_id res chain seq x y z
N VAL A 1 -16.11 36.77 15.87
CA VAL A 1 -16.49 36.02 14.66
C VAL A 1 -15.26 35.26 14.21
N LEU A 2 -15.18 33.96 14.56
CA LEU A 2 -14.15 33.05 14.06
C LEU A 2 -14.30 32.99 12.53
N LYS A 3 -13.31 33.44 11.78
CA LYS A 3 -13.23 33.23 10.34
C LYS A 3 -13.31 31.71 10.13
N ARG A 4 -14.40 31.20 9.55
CA ARG A 4 -14.41 29.85 9.00
C ARG A 4 -13.37 29.83 7.89
N HIS A 5 -12.20 29.25 8.15
CA HIS A 5 -11.25 28.98 7.10
C HIS A 5 -11.94 28.01 6.14
N SER A 6 -12.14 28.41 4.91
CA SER A 6 -12.62 27.53 3.84
C SER A 6 -11.58 26.46 3.61
N LEU A 7 -12.02 25.21 3.49
CA LEU A 7 -11.13 24.12 3.09
C LEU A 7 -10.76 24.29 1.61
N ASP A 8 -9.51 24.04 1.29
CA ASP A 8 -9.03 23.96 -0.09
C ASP A 8 -9.24 22.54 -0.67
N ALA A 9 -9.11 21.52 0.18
CA ALA A 9 -9.30 20.15 -0.22
C ALA A 9 -9.90 19.27 0.91
N VAL A 10 -10.68 18.25 0.50
CA VAL A 10 -11.08 17.13 1.36
C VAL A 10 -10.45 15.86 0.83
N VAL A 11 -9.72 15.13 1.69
CA VAL A 11 -9.16 13.82 1.40
C VAL A 11 -10.06 12.75 1.98
N ILE A 12 -10.51 11.80 1.16
CA ILE A 12 -11.34 10.67 1.59
C ILE A 12 -10.43 9.46 1.80
N GLY A 13 -10.22 9.08 3.07
CA GLY A 13 -9.36 7.98 3.49
C GLY A 13 -8.21 8.45 4.38
N ALA A 14 -8.10 7.87 5.58
CA ALA A 14 -7.04 8.09 6.56
C ALA A 14 -6.00 6.95 6.58
N GLY A 15 -5.85 6.23 5.47
CA GLY A 15 -4.72 5.34 5.22
C GLY A 15 -3.45 6.13 4.90
N VAL A 16 -2.31 5.43 4.73
CA VAL A 16 -1.01 6.08 4.49
C VAL A 16 -0.99 6.97 3.24
N VAL A 17 -1.69 6.57 2.17
CA VAL A 17 -1.78 7.37 0.94
C VAL A 17 -2.54 8.67 1.18
N GLY A 18 -3.72 8.59 1.82
CA GLY A 18 -4.48 9.79 2.17
C GLY A 18 -3.74 10.68 3.17
N ALA A 19 -3.03 10.08 4.12
CA ALA A 19 -2.18 10.79 5.07
C ALA A 19 -1.04 11.55 4.36
N ALA A 20 -0.39 10.92 3.39
CA ALA A 20 0.64 11.57 2.56
C ALA A 20 0.04 12.70 1.70
N CYS A 21 -1.12 12.48 1.06
CA CYS A 21 -1.82 13.53 0.32
C CYS A 21 -2.12 14.75 1.21
N ALA A 22 -2.65 14.53 2.41
CA ALA A 22 -2.94 15.60 3.36
C ALA A 22 -1.67 16.33 3.82
N TYR A 23 -0.60 15.57 4.11
CA TYR A 23 0.68 16.13 4.54
C TYR A 23 1.30 17.03 3.46
N TYR A 24 1.43 16.55 2.23
CA TYR A 24 2.04 17.34 1.16
C TYR A 24 1.18 18.52 0.73
N ALA A 25 -0.16 18.38 0.72
CA ALA A 25 -1.07 19.49 0.46
C ALA A 25 -0.96 20.57 1.54
N ALA A 26 -0.91 20.20 2.82
CA ALA A 26 -0.72 21.14 3.91
C ALA A 26 0.65 21.83 3.88
N ARG A 27 1.71 21.11 3.52
CA ARG A 27 3.05 21.70 3.31
C ARG A 27 3.08 22.69 2.13
N ALA A 28 2.21 22.50 1.15
CA ALA A 28 2.00 23.45 0.06
C ALA A 28 1.10 24.64 0.45
N GLY A 29 0.73 24.76 1.73
CA GLY A 29 -0.05 25.88 2.27
C GLY A 29 -1.57 25.72 2.18
N LEU A 30 -2.08 24.53 1.79
CA LEU A 30 -3.51 24.28 1.65
C LEU A 30 -4.16 23.89 2.97
N SER A 31 -5.40 24.33 3.17
CA SER A 31 -6.28 23.95 4.28
C SER A 31 -6.99 22.62 3.94
N VAL A 32 -6.71 21.55 4.67
CA VAL A 32 -7.15 20.20 4.36
C VAL A 32 -8.02 19.61 5.47
N ALA A 33 -9.09 18.91 5.08
CA ALA A 33 -9.78 17.96 5.95
C ALA A 33 -9.58 16.52 5.45
N VAL A 34 -9.49 15.57 6.37
CA VAL A 34 -9.45 14.14 6.08
C VAL A 34 -10.67 13.48 6.67
N VAL A 35 -11.41 12.72 5.86
CA VAL A 35 -12.61 11.99 6.26
C VAL A 35 -12.38 10.51 6.10
N ASP A 36 -12.66 9.71 7.13
CA ASP A 36 -12.62 8.25 7.05
C ASP A 36 -13.77 7.63 7.82
N ARG A 37 -14.38 6.59 7.28
CA ARG A 37 -15.46 5.84 7.94
C ARG A 37 -15.01 5.03 9.14
N GLY A 38 -13.71 4.77 9.26
CA GLY A 38 -13.08 4.04 10.35
C GLY A 38 -12.07 4.88 11.13
N SER A 39 -11.04 4.20 11.61
CA SER A 39 -9.88 4.80 12.28
C SER A 39 -8.75 5.08 11.31
N VAL A 40 -7.75 5.85 11.74
CA VAL A 40 -6.48 5.99 11.03
C VAL A 40 -5.88 4.61 10.77
N ALA A 41 -5.42 4.38 9.55
CA ALA A 41 -4.86 3.11 9.08
C ALA A 41 -5.80 1.91 9.22
N GLY A 42 -7.12 2.09 9.38
CA GLY A 42 -8.09 1.02 9.63
C GLY A 42 -8.34 0.07 8.45
N GLY A 43 -7.84 0.39 7.25
CA GLY A 43 -7.96 -0.44 6.04
C GLY A 43 -6.68 -1.22 5.71
N THR A 44 -6.30 -1.19 4.42
CA THR A 44 -5.11 -1.89 3.88
C THR A 44 -3.82 -1.53 4.63
N THR A 45 -3.65 -0.27 5.02
CA THR A 45 -2.46 0.22 5.72
C THR A 45 -2.19 -0.54 7.01
N GLY A 46 -3.18 -0.72 7.88
CA GLY A 46 -3.01 -1.43 9.15
C GLY A 46 -2.99 -2.95 9.03
N ALA A 47 -3.26 -3.47 7.83
CA ALA A 47 -3.21 -4.89 7.51
C ALA A 47 -2.04 -5.24 6.58
N GLY A 48 -1.12 -4.31 6.36
CA GLY A 48 0.09 -4.50 5.57
C GLY A 48 1.31 -4.79 6.44
N GLU A 49 2.37 -5.16 5.76
CA GLU A 49 3.75 -5.13 6.26
C GLU A 49 4.31 -3.71 6.10
N GLY A 50 5.54 -3.46 6.41
CA GLY A 50 6.13 -2.12 6.32
C GLY A 50 6.99 -1.85 5.10
N ASN A 51 6.77 -2.54 4.00
CA ASN A 51 7.69 -2.65 2.88
C ASN A 51 7.82 -1.40 2.04
N LEU A 52 9.01 -0.84 1.98
CA LEU A 52 9.43 0.23 1.07
C LEU A 52 10.40 -0.37 0.06
N LEU A 53 9.86 -0.94 -1.03
CA LEU A 53 10.64 -1.72 -1.98
C LEU A 53 10.80 -1.01 -3.32
N VAL A 54 12.00 -1.08 -3.89
CA VAL A 54 12.29 -0.87 -5.30
C VAL A 54 12.61 -2.21 -5.97
N SER A 55 13.02 -3.20 -5.19
CA SER A 55 13.53 -4.50 -5.61
C SER A 55 12.50 -5.39 -6.32
N ASP A 56 11.21 -5.19 -6.08
CA ASP A 56 10.12 -5.99 -6.67
C ASP A 56 9.47 -5.37 -7.90
N LYS A 57 10.05 -4.27 -8.45
CA LYS A 57 9.47 -3.51 -9.55
C LYS A 57 10.29 -3.60 -10.83
N GLU A 58 9.59 -3.82 -11.94
CA GLU A 58 10.18 -3.68 -13.27
C GLU A 58 10.47 -2.22 -13.60
N ALA A 59 11.42 -2.00 -14.51
CA ALA A 59 11.68 -0.66 -15.05
C ALA A 59 10.42 -0.07 -15.69
N GLY A 60 10.02 1.12 -15.26
CA GLY A 60 8.82 1.78 -15.72
C GLY A 60 8.22 2.72 -14.67
N PRO A 61 7.00 3.21 -14.91
CA PRO A 61 6.40 4.28 -14.11
C PRO A 61 6.25 3.94 -12.62
N GLU A 62 5.98 2.68 -12.27
CA GLU A 62 5.86 2.29 -10.86
C GLU A 62 7.23 2.34 -10.16
N LEU A 63 8.31 1.91 -10.85
CA LEU A 63 9.66 2.01 -10.32
C LEU A 63 10.10 3.48 -10.17
N ASP A 64 9.79 4.34 -11.14
CA ASP A 64 10.08 5.77 -11.04
C ASP A 64 9.42 6.39 -9.81
N LEU A 65 8.14 6.05 -9.57
CA LEU A 65 7.41 6.50 -8.39
C LEU A 65 7.99 5.91 -7.10
N ALA A 66 8.47 4.67 -7.12
CA ALA A 66 9.10 4.03 -5.97
C ALA A 66 10.46 4.66 -5.63
N LEU A 67 11.29 4.97 -6.63
CA LEU A 67 12.57 5.66 -6.44
C LEU A 67 12.39 7.07 -5.87
N LEU A 68 11.45 7.84 -6.43
CA LEU A 68 11.06 9.15 -5.86
C LEU A 68 10.62 8.99 -4.40
N SER A 69 9.71 8.04 -4.15
CA SER A 69 9.16 7.82 -2.82
C SER A 69 10.20 7.35 -1.81
N ALA A 70 11.17 6.53 -2.19
CA ALA A 70 12.25 6.08 -1.32
C ALA A 70 13.13 7.25 -0.85
N GLY A 71 13.39 8.24 -1.72
CA GLY A 71 14.04 9.49 -1.34
C GLY A 71 13.22 10.27 -0.31
N LEU A 72 11.94 10.47 -0.60
CA LEU A 72 11.01 11.21 0.26
C LEU A 72 10.79 10.50 1.62
N TRP A 73 10.78 9.16 1.67
CA TRP A 73 10.69 8.42 2.93
C TRP A 73 11.88 8.67 3.85
N ARG A 74 13.11 8.77 3.31
CA ARG A 74 14.31 9.12 4.10
C ARG A 74 14.19 10.52 4.70
N GLU A 75 13.71 11.48 3.92
CA GLU A 75 13.46 12.84 4.41
C GLU A 75 12.37 12.87 5.49
N LEU A 76 11.25 12.18 5.26
CA LEU A 76 10.13 12.08 6.20
C LEU A 76 10.56 11.44 7.53
N ALA A 77 11.35 10.38 7.49
CA ALA A 77 11.87 9.72 8.68
C ALA A 77 12.71 10.65 9.58
N ALA A 78 13.37 11.64 8.97
CA ALA A 78 14.17 12.63 9.71
C ALA A 78 13.35 13.79 10.30
N VAL A 79 12.20 14.11 9.71
CA VAL A 79 11.43 15.33 10.08
C VAL A 79 10.09 15.04 10.76
N LEU A 80 9.54 13.83 10.62
CA LEU A 80 8.26 13.51 11.25
C LEU A 80 8.39 13.44 12.78
N PRO A 81 7.41 13.99 13.52
CA PRO A 81 7.42 13.94 14.97
C PRO A 81 7.22 12.52 15.49
N GLY A 82 8.18 12.03 16.26
CA GLY A 82 8.19 10.67 16.79
C GLY A 82 8.60 9.62 15.77
N SER A 83 8.78 8.39 16.23
CA SER A 83 9.26 7.30 15.39
C SER A 83 8.18 6.80 14.43
N VAL A 84 8.58 6.48 13.20
CA VAL A 84 7.83 5.69 12.24
C VAL A 84 8.47 4.31 12.04
N GLU A 85 9.45 3.97 12.89
CA GLU A 85 10.27 2.76 12.81
C GLU A 85 10.90 2.58 11.41
N TYR A 86 11.44 3.67 10.87
CA TYR A 86 12.14 3.61 9.58
C TYR A 86 13.47 2.89 9.74
N GLU A 87 13.65 1.81 9.01
CA GLU A 87 14.89 1.03 8.94
C GLU A 87 15.38 0.92 7.49
N ALA A 88 16.51 1.54 7.18
CA ALA A 88 17.21 1.38 5.91
C ALA A 88 18.05 0.09 5.92
N LYS A 89 17.39 -1.05 6.13
CA LYS A 89 18.05 -2.34 6.30
C LYS A 89 18.34 -3.10 5.01
N GLY A 90 17.87 -2.58 3.88
CA GLY A 90 17.99 -3.24 2.59
C GLY A 90 17.05 -4.44 2.41
N GLY A 91 16.96 -4.88 1.16
CA GLY A 91 16.24 -6.09 0.75
C GLY A 91 17.18 -7.14 0.18
N LEU A 92 16.85 -8.41 0.32
CA LEU A 92 17.52 -9.53 -0.33
C LEU A 92 16.50 -10.32 -1.13
N VAL A 93 16.72 -10.43 -2.44
CA VAL A 93 15.99 -11.34 -3.32
C VAL A 93 16.86 -12.54 -3.56
N VAL A 94 16.39 -13.73 -3.16
CA VAL A 94 17.19 -14.95 -3.19
C VAL A 94 16.67 -15.93 -4.25
N ALA A 95 17.63 -16.63 -4.88
CA ALA A 95 17.35 -17.63 -5.90
C ALA A 95 17.56 -19.05 -5.34
N PRO A 96 16.56 -19.93 -5.43
CA PRO A 96 16.69 -21.31 -4.98
C PRO A 96 17.64 -22.14 -5.85
N ASP A 97 17.79 -21.78 -7.13
CA ASP A 97 18.61 -22.49 -8.10
C ASP A 97 19.21 -21.53 -9.14
N GLU A 98 20.12 -22.04 -9.99
CA GLU A 98 20.81 -21.25 -11.03
C GLU A 98 19.84 -20.68 -12.07
N ARG A 99 18.75 -21.37 -12.39
CA ARG A 99 17.75 -20.87 -13.34
C ARG A 99 17.05 -19.65 -12.81
N ALA A 100 16.65 -19.67 -11.53
CA ALA A 100 16.05 -18.51 -10.87
C ALA A 100 17.05 -17.36 -10.74
N LEU A 101 18.33 -17.66 -10.47
CA LEU A 101 19.39 -16.65 -10.41
C LEU A 101 19.61 -15.96 -11.74
N GLU A 102 19.60 -16.70 -12.86
CA GLU A 102 19.72 -16.13 -14.20
C GLU A 102 18.55 -15.21 -14.55
N ALA A 103 17.33 -15.62 -14.19
CA ALA A 103 16.14 -14.76 -14.37
C ALA A 103 16.24 -13.48 -13.54
N LEU A 104 16.74 -13.56 -12.29
CA LEU A 104 16.97 -12.39 -11.46
C LEU A 104 18.06 -11.46 -12.03
N ARG A 105 19.13 -12.00 -12.64
CA ARG A 105 20.15 -11.18 -13.31
C ARG A 105 19.57 -10.34 -14.44
N ALA A 106 18.77 -10.96 -15.30
CA ALA A 106 18.10 -10.26 -16.40
C ALA A 106 17.16 -9.16 -15.88
N PHE A 107 16.41 -9.44 -14.81
CA PHE A 107 15.54 -8.47 -14.14
C PHE A 107 16.34 -7.30 -13.54
N ALA A 108 17.43 -7.61 -12.82
CA ALA A 108 18.30 -6.63 -12.18
C ALA A 108 19.01 -5.70 -13.18
N GLU A 109 19.33 -6.18 -14.39
CA GLU A 109 19.92 -5.34 -15.46
C GLU A 109 18.96 -4.21 -15.86
N GLY A 110 17.69 -4.52 -16.07
CA GLY A 110 16.66 -3.51 -16.36
C GLY A 110 16.51 -2.49 -15.22
N GLN A 111 16.55 -2.97 -13.99
CA GLN A 111 16.46 -2.11 -12.79
C GLN A 111 17.70 -1.21 -12.65
N ARG A 112 18.90 -1.73 -12.89
CA ARG A 112 20.17 -0.94 -12.85
C ARG A 112 20.14 0.19 -13.88
N ALA A 113 19.65 -0.08 -15.07
CA ALA A 113 19.47 0.94 -16.10
C ALA A 113 18.50 2.06 -15.69
N ALA A 114 17.56 1.76 -14.80
CA ALA A 114 16.61 2.70 -14.22
C ALA A 114 17.08 3.35 -12.89
N GLY A 115 18.33 3.08 -12.44
CA GLY A 115 18.92 3.71 -11.25
C GLY A 115 18.77 2.93 -9.94
N VAL A 116 18.37 1.65 -9.99
CA VAL A 116 18.34 0.78 -8.82
C VAL A 116 19.72 0.19 -8.55
N ALA A 117 20.15 0.24 -7.30
CA ALA A 117 21.36 -0.44 -6.84
C ALA A 117 21.06 -1.91 -6.55
N ALA A 118 21.02 -2.74 -7.59
CA ALA A 118 20.89 -4.19 -7.47
C ALA A 118 22.29 -4.83 -7.46
N LEU A 119 22.74 -5.31 -6.30
CA LEU A 119 24.09 -5.84 -6.09
C LEU A 119 24.04 -7.36 -6.11
N ASP A 120 24.87 -8.00 -6.95
CA ASP A 120 25.00 -9.45 -7.00
C ASP A 120 25.53 -9.99 -5.66
N VAL A 121 24.92 -11.06 -5.16
CA VAL A 121 25.30 -11.73 -3.91
C VAL A 121 25.40 -13.23 -4.16
N ASP A 122 26.59 -13.79 -4.02
CA ASP A 122 26.78 -15.23 -4.11
C ASP A 122 26.30 -15.99 -2.85
N ALA A 123 26.28 -17.30 -2.92
CA ALA A 123 25.80 -18.17 -1.82
C ALA A 123 26.61 -18.01 -0.52
N GLY A 124 27.89 -17.61 -0.61
CA GLY A 124 28.74 -17.33 0.55
C GLY A 124 28.33 -16.03 1.24
N ALA A 125 28.28 -14.95 0.45
CA ALA A 125 27.89 -13.64 0.93
C ALA A 125 26.43 -13.59 1.45
N LEU A 126 25.51 -14.40 0.89
CA LEU A 126 24.15 -14.54 1.45
C LEU A 126 24.16 -15.01 2.90
N ARG A 127 25.04 -15.98 3.25
CA ARG A 127 25.17 -16.48 4.64
C ARG A 127 25.79 -15.48 5.59
N GLU A 128 26.65 -14.60 5.11
CA GLU A 128 27.20 -13.50 5.91
C GLU A 128 26.14 -12.43 6.19
N LEU A 129 25.35 -12.09 5.18
CA LEU A 129 24.27 -11.12 5.30
C LEU A 129 23.12 -11.65 6.16
N GLU A 130 22.68 -12.89 5.91
CA GLU A 130 21.57 -13.56 6.61
C GLU A 130 21.99 -14.98 7.06
N PRO A 131 22.61 -15.10 8.25
CA PRO A 131 23.15 -16.38 8.75
C PRO A 131 22.11 -17.49 8.95
N HIS A 132 20.84 -17.13 9.06
CA HIS A 132 19.73 -18.07 9.30
C HIS A 132 18.99 -18.49 8.04
N LEU A 133 19.42 -18.03 6.86
CA LEU A 133 18.88 -18.50 5.58
C LEU A 133 19.13 -20.01 5.38
N ALA A 134 18.21 -20.64 4.66
CA ALA A 134 18.35 -22.03 4.26
C ALA A 134 19.65 -22.24 3.46
N PRO A 135 20.37 -23.36 3.66
CA PRO A 135 21.49 -23.71 2.82
C PRO A 135 21.03 -24.10 1.41
N GLY A 136 21.95 -24.02 0.45
CA GLY A 136 21.71 -24.50 -0.92
C GLY A 136 21.09 -23.50 -1.87
N LEU A 137 20.89 -22.25 -1.46
CA LEU A 137 20.52 -21.16 -2.37
C LEU A 137 21.68 -20.87 -3.36
N ALA A 138 21.35 -20.63 -4.64
CA ALA A 138 22.33 -20.36 -5.68
C ALA A 138 23.00 -18.99 -5.53
N GLY A 139 22.28 -18.03 -4.97
CA GLY A 139 22.71 -16.63 -4.81
C GLY A 139 21.51 -15.70 -4.77
N GLY A 140 21.70 -14.45 -5.07
CA GLY A 140 20.63 -13.46 -5.10
C GLY A 140 21.12 -12.05 -5.38
N PHE A 141 20.28 -11.09 -5.00
CA PHE A 141 20.58 -9.66 -5.13
C PHE A 141 20.28 -8.92 -3.83
N HIS A 142 21.20 -8.04 -3.45
CA HIS A 142 21.00 -7.09 -2.36
C HIS A 142 20.58 -5.73 -2.93
N TYR A 143 19.53 -5.17 -2.33
CA TYR A 143 18.96 -3.87 -2.70
C TYR A 143 19.08 -2.88 -1.52
N PRO A 144 20.15 -2.08 -1.45
CA PRO A 144 20.35 -1.14 -0.33
C PRO A 144 19.30 -0.05 -0.23
N GLN A 145 18.54 0.21 -1.31
CA GLN A 145 17.50 1.23 -1.36
C GLN A 145 16.19 0.77 -0.70
N ASP A 146 16.02 -0.53 -0.48
CA ASP A 146 14.87 -1.07 0.23
C ASP A 146 14.94 -0.71 1.72
N ALA A 147 13.78 -0.45 2.28
CA ALA A 147 13.64 -0.05 3.67
C ALA A 147 12.32 -0.56 4.25
N GLN A 148 12.08 -0.22 5.49
CA GLN A 148 10.88 -0.58 6.22
C GLN A 148 10.40 0.59 7.07
N VAL A 149 9.08 0.66 7.31
CA VAL A 149 8.43 1.51 8.31
C VAL A 149 7.32 0.73 9.02
N GLN A 150 6.83 1.25 10.15
CA GLN A 150 5.60 0.75 10.76
C GLN A 150 4.39 1.48 10.14
N PRO A 151 3.53 0.79 9.34
CA PRO A 151 2.54 1.46 8.48
C PRO A 151 1.52 2.32 9.21
N ALA A 152 0.99 1.84 10.34
CA ALA A 152 -0.02 2.57 11.10
C ALA A 152 0.57 3.81 11.76
N GLN A 153 1.80 3.72 12.27
CA GLN A 153 2.51 4.87 12.82
C GLN A 153 2.83 5.90 11.72
N ALA A 154 3.30 5.44 10.56
CA ALA A 154 3.58 6.30 9.43
C ALA A 154 2.36 7.13 9.03
N ALA A 155 1.18 6.48 8.88
CA ALA A 155 -0.06 7.19 8.58
C ALA A 155 -0.45 8.19 9.68
N ALA A 156 -0.37 7.78 10.95
CA ALA A 156 -0.71 8.65 12.08
C ALA A 156 0.22 9.87 12.20
N ARG A 157 1.54 9.68 11.99
CA ARG A 157 2.52 10.77 12.06
C ARG A 157 2.39 11.76 10.90
N LEU A 158 2.14 11.27 9.69
CA LEU A 158 1.86 12.12 8.53
C LEU A 158 0.61 12.98 8.77
N LEU A 159 -0.49 12.40 9.27
CA LEU A 159 -1.71 13.12 9.61
C LEU A 159 -1.48 14.15 10.72
N ALA A 160 -0.78 13.78 11.78
CA ALA A 160 -0.45 14.70 12.86
C ALA A 160 0.39 15.88 12.36
N ALA A 161 1.38 15.62 11.51
CA ALA A 161 2.26 16.64 10.93
C ALA A 161 1.55 17.51 9.88
N SER A 162 0.47 17.04 9.26
CA SER A 162 -0.32 17.82 8.28
C SER A 162 -1.13 18.93 8.93
N GLY A 163 -1.50 18.81 10.21
CA GLY A 163 -2.45 19.73 10.85
C GLY A 163 -3.86 19.70 10.26
N ALA A 164 -4.18 18.70 9.42
CA ALA A 164 -5.48 18.55 8.79
C ALA A 164 -6.60 18.34 9.81
N GLN A 165 -7.81 18.80 9.48
CA GLN A 165 -9.01 18.50 10.26
C GLN A 165 -9.39 17.05 10.07
N LEU A 166 -9.44 16.24 11.13
CA LEU A 166 -9.75 14.81 11.05
C LEU A 166 -11.23 14.55 11.40
N HIS A 167 -11.95 13.88 10.51
CA HIS A 167 -13.32 13.43 10.67
C HIS A 167 -13.36 11.89 10.56
N LEU A 168 -13.02 11.22 11.66
CA LEU A 168 -12.98 9.75 11.75
C LEU A 168 -14.34 9.19 12.20
N GLY A 169 -14.63 7.95 11.77
CA GLY A 169 -15.94 7.32 11.99
C GLY A 169 -17.07 7.99 11.19
N GLU A 170 -16.72 8.66 10.09
CA GLU A 170 -17.67 9.34 9.21
C GLU A 170 -17.52 8.83 7.76
N GLU A 171 -18.53 8.12 7.28
CA GLU A 171 -18.56 7.66 5.89
C GLU A 171 -19.01 8.77 4.95
N VAL A 172 -18.29 8.98 3.86
CA VAL A 172 -18.73 9.86 2.77
C VAL A 172 -19.84 9.16 1.99
N THR A 173 -21.00 9.80 1.93
CA THR A 173 -22.19 9.28 1.25
C THR A 173 -22.48 9.96 -0.08
N ALA A 174 -21.84 11.12 -0.34
CA ALA A 174 -21.93 11.80 -1.61
C ALA A 174 -20.70 12.70 -1.85
N VAL A 175 -20.26 12.81 -3.09
CA VAL A 175 -19.42 13.89 -3.59
C VAL A 175 -20.35 14.97 -4.16
N LEU A 176 -20.30 16.15 -3.57
CA LEU A 176 -21.17 17.26 -3.95
C LEU A 176 -20.62 17.98 -5.17
N ARG A 177 -21.49 18.29 -6.13
CA ARG A 177 -21.14 18.97 -7.36
C ARG A 177 -22.02 20.21 -7.56
N ASP A 178 -21.51 21.23 -8.22
CA ASP A 178 -22.27 22.40 -8.62
C ASP A 178 -23.01 22.17 -9.96
N ALA A 179 -23.68 23.22 -10.45
CA ALA A 179 -24.42 23.14 -11.71
C ALA A 179 -23.53 22.95 -12.95
N SER A 180 -22.23 23.27 -12.86
CA SER A 180 -21.25 23.03 -13.93
C SER A 180 -20.72 21.58 -13.91
N GLY A 181 -21.03 20.83 -12.86
CA GLY A 181 -20.53 19.48 -12.62
C GLY A 181 -19.21 19.44 -11.86
N ALA A 182 -18.64 20.58 -11.47
CA ALA A 182 -17.43 20.64 -10.67
C ALA A 182 -17.69 20.27 -9.21
N VAL A 183 -16.68 19.69 -8.54
CA VAL A 183 -16.73 19.36 -7.12
C VAL A 183 -16.88 20.63 -6.29
N ARG A 184 -17.74 20.57 -5.26
CA ARG A 184 -17.88 21.60 -4.23
C ARG A 184 -17.74 21.06 -2.80
N GLY A 185 -17.44 19.79 -2.63
CA GLY A 185 -17.23 19.16 -1.32
C GLY A 185 -17.76 17.74 -1.22
N VAL A 186 -17.90 17.27 0.02
CA VAL A 186 -18.44 15.95 0.34
C VAL A 186 -19.54 16.04 1.39
N ARG A 187 -20.41 15.03 1.43
CA ARG A 187 -21.43 14.84 2.48
C ARG A 187 -21.15 13.55 3.22
N THR A 188 -21.26 13.62 4.55
CA THR A 188 -21.34 12.48 5.46
C THR A 188 -22.74 12.42 6.09
N ALA A 189 -23.01 11.40 6.91
CA ALA A 189 -24.25 11.37 7.70
C ALA A 189 -24.36 12.50 8.74
N ARG A 190 -23.23 13.16 9.08
CA ARG A 190 -23.16 14.18 10.15
C ARG A 190 -23.04 15.60 9.64
N ARG A 191 -22.43 15.79 8.44
CA ARG A 191 -22.10 17.15 7.94
C ARG A 191 -21.84 17.19 6.45
N GLU A 192 -21.79 18.41 5.94
CA GLU A 192 -21.16 18.71 4.65
C GLU A 192 -19.81 19.42 4.90
N LEU A 193 -18.81 19.04 4.15
CA LEU A 193 -17.51 19.69 4.10
C LEU A 193 -17.37 20.32 2.72
N ALA A 194 -17.43 21.64 2.67
CA ALA A 194 -17.29 22.37 1.42
C ALA A 194 -15.81 22.57 1.08
N ALA A 195 -15.42 22.19 -0.13
CA ALA A 195 -14.09 22.39 -0.68
C ALA A 195 -14.14 22.29 -2.21
N PRO A 196 -13.33 23.07 -2.95
CA PRO A 196 -13.28 23.01 -4.41
C PRO A 196 -12.59 21.77 -4.95
N ALA A 197 -11.85 21.03 -4.09
CA ALA A 197 -11.18 19.80 -4.47
C ALA A 197 -11.50 18.64 -3.50
N VAL A 198 -11.62 17.43 -4.06
CA VAL A 198 -11.77 16.18 -3.32
C VAL A 198 -10.75 15.17 -3.83
N VAL A 199 -9.98 14.61 -2.91
CA VAL A 199 -8.99 13.56 -3.19
C VAL A 199 -9.56 12.22 -2.74
N ASN A 200 -9.80 11.32 -3.68
CA ASN A 200 -10.20 9.95 -3.43
C ASN A 200 -8.97 9.10 -3.10
N ALA A 201 -8.68 8.92 -1.82
CA ALA A 201 -7.62 8.05 -1.29
C ALA A 201 -8.23 6.87 -0.50
N ALA A 202 -9.43 6.42 -0.88
CA ALA A 202 -10.22 5.42 -0.16
C ALA A 202 -9.72 3.97 -0.33
N GLY A 203 -8.49 3.77 -0.83
CA GLY A 203 -7.86 2.47 -1.00
C GLY A 203 -8.75 1.51 -1.78
N THR A 204 -9.06 0.35 -1.21
CA THR A 204 -9.87 -0.69 -1.86
C THR A 204 -11.30 -0.24 -2.18
N TRP A 205 -11.80 0.81 -1.54
CA TRP A 205 -13.13 1.40 -1.80
C TRP A 205 -13.06 2.59 -2.78
N GLY A 206 -11.91 2.81 -3.41
CA GLY A 206 -11.72 3.91 -4.37
C GLY A 206 -12.70 3.91 -5.52
N GLY A 207 -13.11 2.74 -6.03
CA GLY A 207 -14.14 2.62 -7.05
C GLY A 207 -15.53 3.06 -6.57
N GLN A 208 -15.89 2.76 -5.31
CA GLN A 208 -17.16 3.21 -4.73
C GLN A 208 -17.20 4.73 -4.59
N VAL A 209 -16.10 5.34 -4.12
CA VAL A 209 -16.00 6.79 -4.02
C VAL A 209 -16.03 7.46 -5.40
N ALA A 210 -15.39 6.88 -6.41
CA ALA A 210 -15.49 7.36 -7.79
C ALA A 210 -16.95 7.35 -8.28
N ALA A 211 -17.71 6.29 -7.98
CA ALA A 211 -19.13 6.19 -8.32
C ALA A 211 -19.99 7.27 -7.64
N LEU A 212 -19.68 7.64 -6.38
CA LEU A 212 -20.36 8.76 -5.68
C LEU A 212 -20.12 10.11 -6.39
N ALA A 213 -19.04 10.25 -7.14
CA ALA A 213 -18.75 11.42 -7.95
C ALA A 213 -19.30 11.33 -9.39
N GLY A 214 -19.97 10.23 -9.76
CA GLY A 214 -20.52 10.01 -11.08
C GLY A 214 -19.48 9.58 -12.14
N THR A 215 -18.35 9.01 -11.69
CA THR A 215 -17.31 8.47 -12.59
C THR A 215 -16.97 7.03 -12.18
N GLY A 216 -16.09 6.34 -12.92
CA GLY A 216 -15.69 4.96 -12.69
C GLY A 216 -14.18 4.82 -12.47
N LEU A 217 -13.82 3.93 -11.55
CA LEU A 217 -12.44 3.48 -11.36
C LEU A 217 -12.47 1.99 -10.96
N PRO A 218 -11.85 1.06 -11.73
CA PRO A 218 -12.02 -0.38 -11.57
C PRO A 218 -11.16 -0.97 -10.45
N VAL A 219 -11.19 -0.33 -9.25
CA VAL A 219 -10.48 -0.84 -8.08
C VAL A 219 -11.18 -2.07 -7.52
N LEU A 220 -10.44 -3.16 -7.38
CA LEU A 220 -10.92 -4.43 -6.84
C LEU A 220 -10.16 -4.82 -5.55
N PRO A 221 -10.81 -5.55 -4.62
CA PRO A 221 -10.11 -6.11 -3.48
C PRO A 221 -9.28 -7.33 -3.88
N ARG A 222 -8.00 -7.35 -3.48
CA ARG A 222 -7.10 -8.51 -3.58
C ARG A 222 -6.65 -8.89 -2.18
N ARG A 223 -7.25 -9.97 -1.62
CA ARG A 223 -7.02 -10.43 -0.25
C ARG A 223 -5.60 -10.96 -0.09
N GLY A 224 -4.98 -10.72 1.07
CA GLY A 224 -3.71 -11.32 1.46
C GLY A 224 -3.60 -11.51 2.95
N PHE A 225 -2.88 -12.56 3.38
CA PHE A 225 -2.64 -12.92 4.77
C PHE A 225 -1.20 -12.62 5.17
N VAL A 226 -1.01 -12.33 6.46
CA VAL A 226 0.29 -12.16 7.12
C VAL A 226 0.26 -12.93 8.43
N LEU A 227 1.36 -13.64 8.73
CA LEU A 227 1.60 -14.25 10.04
C LEU A 227 2.52 -13.34 10.87
N VAL A 228 2.33 -13.31 12.18
CA VAL A 228 3.18 -12.60 13.13
C VAL A 228 3.68 -13.59 14.16
N THR A 229 4.99 -13.69 14.30
CA THR A 229 5.62 -14.57 15.29
C THR A 229 5.64 -13.99 16.69
N GLU A 230 5.96 -14.80 17.68
CA GLU A 230 6.46 -14.31 18.96
C GLU A 230 7.73 -13.46 18.76
N PRO A 231 8.08 -12.55 19.71
CA PRO A 231 9.32 -11.81 19.61
C PRO A 231 10.53 -12.72 19.64
N LEU A 232 11.46 -12.51 18.71
CA LEU A 232 12.69 -13.26 18.55
C LEU A 232 13.90 -12.33 18.73
N PRO A 233 15.10 -12.87 19.05
CA PRO A 233 16.34 -12.20 18.75
C PRO A 233 16.39 -11.82 17.26
N ARG A 234 17.27 -10.92 16.86
CA ARG A 234 17.37 -10.48 15.45
C ARG A 234 17.90 -11.62 14.55
N VAL A 235 17.00 -12.55 14.21
CA VAL A 235 17.28 -13.68 13.31
C VAL A 235 17.07 -13.35 11.84
N VAL A 236 16.38 -12.25 11.53
CA VAL A 236 16.17 -11.70 10.19
C VAL A 236 16.70 -10.28 10.17
N ARG A 237 17.69 -10.01 9.34
CA ARG A 237 18.42 -8.73 9.32
C ARG A 237 17.93 -7.79 8.24
N HIS A 238 17.60 -8.34 7.06
CA HIS A 238 17.09 -7.64 5.89
C HIS A 238 15.63 -8.02 5.66
N LYS A 239 15.01 -7.40 4.68
CA LYS A 239 13.79 -7.95 4.11
C LYS A 239 14.17 -9.01 3.08
N VAL A 240 13.68 -10.24 3.26
CA VAL A 240 14.07 -11.37 2.40
C VAL A 240 12.85 -11.99 1.74
N TYR A 241 12.94 -12.22 0.45
CA TYR A 241 11.96 -13.00 -0.31
C TYR A 241 12.60 -13.76 -1.47
N ALA A 242 11.94 -14.81 -1.92
CA ALA A 242 12.41 -15.62 -3.03
C ALA A 242 12.00 -15.01 -4.39
N ALA A 243 12.69 -15.39 -5.43
CA ALA A 243 12.50 -14.86 -6.79
C ALA A 243 11.08 -15.02 -7.33
N ASP A 244 10.34 -16.06 -6.91
CA ASP A 244 8.94 -16.31 -7.30
C ASP A 244 7.99 -15.20 -6.84
N TYR A 245 8.31 -14.47 -5.79
CA TYR A 245 7.53 -13.33 -5.31
C TYR A 245 7.33 -12.26 -6.40
N ILE A 246 8.36 -11.97 -7.19
CA ILE A 246 8.30 -10.96 -8.27
C ILE A 246 7.24 -11.37 -9.30
N ALA A 247 7.26 -12.65 -9.73
CA ALA A 247 6.27 -13.17 -10.67
C ALA A 247 4.84 -13.13 -10.10
N ASP A 248 4.68 -13.43 -8.80
CA ASP A 248 3.39 -13.37 -8.11
C ASP A 248 2.85 -11.94 -7.99
N VAL A 249 3.71 -10.94 -7.81
CA VAL A 249 3.31 -9.51 -7.80
C VAL A 249 2.76 -9.11 -9.16
N ALA A 250 3.47 -9.44 -10.23
CA ALA A 250 3.07 -9.11 -11.61
C ALA A 250 1.87 -9.92 -12.12
N SER A 251 1.46 -10.99 -11.40
CA SER A 251 0.42 -11.89 -11.87
C SER A 251 -0.98 -11.31 -11.75
N GLY A 252 -1.74 -11.31 -12.85
CA GLY A 252 -3.16 -11.02 -12.90
C GLY A 252 -4.07 -12.17 -12.45
N SER A 253 -3.54 -13.30 -11.93
CA SER A 253 -4.34 -14.46 -11.50
C SER A 253 -5.30 -14.13 -10.34
N ALA A 254 -6.52 -14.68 -10.40
CA ALA A 254 -7.47 -14.60 -9.30
C ALA A 254 -7.25 -15.67 -8.23
N ALA A 255 -6.56 -16.78 -8.58
CA ALA A 255 -6.31 -17.90 -7.69
C ALA A 255 -5.35 -17.53 -6.55
N LEU A 256 -5.37 -18.33 -5.48
CA LEU A 256 -4.45 -18.18 -4.36
C LEU A 256 -3.00 -18.34 -4.81
N GLN A 257 -2.23 -17.27 -4.71
CA GLN A 257 -0.78 -17.23 -4.86
C GLN A 257 -0.14 -17.02 -3.51
N SER A 258 1.03 -17.56 -3.30
CA SER A 258 1.76 -17.49 -2.02
C SER A 258 3.26 -17.58 -2.27
N SER A 259 3.99 -16.57 -1.85
CA SER A 259 5.45 -16.56 -1.78
C SER A 259 5.88 -15.90 -0.48
N ALA A 260 6.82 -16.52 0.23
CA ALA A 260 7.27 -16.00 1.51
C ALA A 260 8.05 -14.71 1.35
N VAL A 261 7.60 -13.71 2.09
CA VAL A 261 8.31 -12.46 2.36
C VAL A 261 8.53 -12.40 3.86
N VAL A 262 9.78 -12.36 4.30
CA VAL A 262 10.13 -12.45 5.72
C VAL A 262 10.78 -11.16 6.16
N GLU A 263 10.22 -10.55 7.21
CA GLU A 263 10.61 -9.24 7.70
C GLU A 263 10.73 -9.24 9.22
N GLY A 264 11.92 -8.98 9.75
CA GLY A 264 12.12 -8.74 11.19
C GLY A 264 11.68 -7.32 11.56
N THR A 265 11.08 -7.16 12.74
CA THR A 265 10.69 -5.84 13.26
C THR A 265 11.61 -5.39 14.41
N PRO A 266 11.73 -4.08 14.69
CA PRO A 266 12.53 -3.59 15.83
C PRO A 266 12.07 -4.13 17.17
N SER A 267 10.79 -4.46 17.31
CA SER A 267 10.20 -5.01 18.55
C SER A 267 10.38 -6.53 18.71
N GLY A 268 10.99 -7.21 17.72
CA GLY A 268 11.35 -8.63 17.74
C GLY A 268 10.45 -9.58 16.96
N PRO A 269 9.12 -9.38 16.84
CA PRO A 269 8.31 -10.23 15.96
C PRO A 269 8.78 -10.22 14.52
N VAL A 270 8.68 -11.38 13.87
CA VAL A 270 8.89 -11.52 12.43
C VAL A 270 7.52 -11.53 11.75
N LEU A 271 7.37 -10.69 10.73
CA LEU A 271 6.23 -10.70 9.83
C LEU A 271 6.51 -11.63 8.67
N ILE A 272 5.54 -12.48 8.34
CA ILE A 272 5.63 -13.43 7.24
C ILE A 272 4.44 -13.19 6.32
N GLY A 273 4.66 -12.56 5.20
CA GLY A 273 3.75 -12.40 4.07
C GLY A 273 4.26 -13.18 2.87
N ALA A 274 3.69 -13.11 1.70
CA ALA A 274 2.37 -12.61 1.48
C ALA A 274 1.57 -13.57 0.61
N THR A 275 0.28 -13.65 0.84
CA THR A 275 -0.60 -14.32 -0.13
C THR A 275 -1.36 -13.29 -0.96
N ARG A 276 -1.92 -13.73 -2.10
CA ARG A 276 -2.75 -12.93 -2.99
C ARG A 276 -3.87 -13.79 -3.57
N GLU A 277 -5.11 -13.28 -3.53
CA GLU A 277 -6.27 -13.91 -4.17
C GLU A 277 -7.39 -12.91 -4.39
N ARG A 278 -8.24 -13.10 -5.42
CA ARG A 278 -9.39 -12.24 -5.66
C ARG A 278 -10.68 -12.99 -5.30
N VAL A 279 -11.12 -12.76 -4.09
CA VAL A 279 -12.33 -13.37 -3.48
C VAL A 279 -13.32 -12.32 -2.99
N GLY A 280 -13.30 -11.13 -3.62
CA GLY A 280 -14.08 -10.00 -3.12
C GLY A 280 -13.63 -9.57 -1.74
N PHE A 281 -14.57 -9.11 -0.93
CA PHE A 281 -14.34 -8.73 0.49
C PHE A 281 -14.57 -9.90 1.47
N ASP A 282 -14.34 -11.15 1.03
CA ASP A 282 -14.43 -12.29 1.93
C ASP A 282 -13.37 -12.19 3.05
N ARG A 283 -13.85 -12.22 4.30
CA ARG A 283 -13.04 -12.11 5.52
C ARG A 283 -12.73 -13.45 6.17
N ALA A 284 -13.17 -14.55 5.58
CA ALA A 284 -12.93 -15.88 6.12
C ALA A 284 -11.42 -16.15 6.21
N LEU A 285 -11.01 -16.78 7.32
CA LEU A 285 -9.64 -17.20 7.51
C LEU A 285 -9.37 -18.42 6.59
N SER A 286 -8.33 -18.32 5.76
CA SER A 286 -7.88 -19.42 4.91
C SER A 286 -6.75 -20.19 5.60
N THR A 287 -7.05 -21.34 6.19
CA THR A 287 -6.04 -22.22 6.80
C THR A 287 -5.01 -22.69 5.79
N GLU A 288 -5.41 -22.90 4.54
CA GLU A 288 -4.51 -23.29 3.45
C GLU A 288 -3.51 -22.17 3.14
N ALA A 289 -3.96 -20.90 3.05
CA ALA A 289 -3.08 -19.75 2.83
C ALA A 289 -2.06 -19.61 3.96
N LEU A 290 -2.50 -19.74 5.22
CA LEU A 290 -1.62 -19.64 6.40
C LEU A 290 -0.61 -20.79 6.44
N ARG A 291 -1.05 -22.02 6.13
CA ARG A 291 -0.16 -23.19 6.06
C ARG A 291 0.91 -23.00 4.99
N ARG A 292 0.55 -22.53 3.80
CA ARG A 292 1.51 -22.27 2.72
C ARG A 292 2.56 -21.25 3.15
N LEU A 293 2.15 -20.14 3.73
CA LEU A 293 3.09 -19.12 4.24
C LEU A 293 4.05 -19.70 5.28
N ALA A 294 3.54 -20.45 6.26
CA ALA A 294 4.38 -21.03 7.30
C ALA A 294 5.42 -22.02 6.73
N VAL A 295 5.00 -22.89 5.80
CA VAL A 295 5.89 -23.85 5.13
C VAL A 295 6.97 -23.13 4.31
N GLN A 296 6.58 -22.13 3.52
CA GLN A 296 7.52 -21.37 2.69
C GLN A 296 8.51 -20.56 3.54
N ALA A 297 8.04 -19.94 4.63
CA ALA A 297 8.90 -19.19 5.54
C ALA A 297 9.90 -20.10 6.26
N ALA A 298 9.49 -21.29 6.72
CA ALA A 298 10.38 -22.26 7.33
C ALA A 298 11.36 -22.87 6.32
N ALA A 299 10.96 -23.02 5.05
CA ALA A 299 11.87 -23.44 3.99
C ALA A 299 12.93 -22.36 3.68
N LEU A 300 12.57 -21.07 3.76
CA LEU A 300 13.49 -19.96 3.53
C LEU A 300 14.38 -19.68 4.76
N PHE A 301 13.80 -19.71 5.96
CA PHE A 301 14.48 -19.54 7.25
C PHE A 301 14.17 -20.74 8.17
N PRO A 302 14.97 -21.81 8.18
CA PRO A 302 14.71 -23.00 8.99
C PRO A 302 14.53 -22.71 10.49
N VAL A 303 15.15 -21.67 11.01
CA VAL A 303 14.99 -21.21 12.39
C VAL A 303 13.53 -20.85 12.75
N LEU A 304 12.68 -20.57 11.78
CA LEU A 304 11.27 -20.24 11.99
C LEU A 304 10.36 -21.48 12.14
N ALA A 305 10.86 -22.68 11.88
CA ALA A 305 10.06 -23.93 11.92
C ALA A 305 9.45 -24.21 13.31
N ASP A 306 10.19 -23.89 14.39
CA ASP A 306 9.78 -24.13 15.77
C ASP A 306 9.25 -22.86 16.48
N VAL A 307 9.06 -21.76 15.73
CA VAL A 307 8.61 -20.49 16.29
C VAL A 307 7.08 -20.43 16.35
N ARG A 308 6.56 -19.88 17.44
CA ARG A 308 5.12 -19.73 17.63
C ARG A 308 4.58 -18.55 16.83
N VAL A 309 3.46 -18.77 16.16
CA VAL A 309 2.66 -17.71 15.55
C VAL A 309 1.72 -17.13 16.60
N LEU A 310 1.87 -15.86 16.95
CA LEU A 310 1.01 -15.18 17.91
C LEU A 310 -0.32 -14.79 17.30
N ARG A 311 -0.32 -14.39 16.02
CA ARG A 311 -1.54 -14.03 15.32
C ARG A 311 -1.36 -14.11 13.80
N ALA A 312 -2.49 -14.26 13.12
CA ALA A 312 -2.62 -14.03 11.71
C ALA A 312 -3.61 -12.89 11.47
N TYR A 313 -3.39 -12.12 10.43
CA TYR A 313 -4.34 -11.13 9.96
C TYR A 313 -4.40 -11.12 8.44
N HIS A 314 -5.44 -10.48 7.90
CA HIS A 314 -5.59 -10.30 6.46
C HIS A 314 -5.97 -8.86 6.14
N GLY A 315 -5.69 -8.47 4.91
CA GLY A 315 -6.12 -7.19 4.35
C GLY A 315 -6.54 -7.33 2.89
N PHE A 316 -7.09 -6.24 2.36
CA PHE A 316 -7.49 -6.16 0.97
C PHE A 316 -6.65 -5.09 0.27
N ARG A 317 -5.81 -5.52 -0.66
CA ARG A 317 -5.04 -4.61 -1.51
C ARG A 317 -5.95 -3.97 -2.55
N PRO A 318 -5.83 -2.67 -2.80
CA PRO A 318 -6.57 -1.99 -3.88
C PRO A 318 -5.96 -2.31 -5.25
N TYR A 319 -6.41 -3.38 -5.87
CA TYR A 319 -5.93 -3.85 -7.16
C TYR A 319 -6.56 -3.07 -8.31
N LEU A 320 -5.74 -2.66 -9.28
CA LEU A 320 -6.17 -2.19 -10.59
C LEU A 320 -5.69 -3.17 -11.69
N PRO A 321 -6.45 -3.33 -12.81
CA PRO A 321 -6.15 -4.37 -13.80
C PRO A 321 -4.77 -4.29 -14.46
N ASP A 322 -4.19 -3.09 -14.53
CA ASP A 322 -2.86 -2.83 -15.08
C ASP A 322 -1.75 -2.73 -14.03
N HIS A 323 -2.05 -3.02 -12.78
CA HIS A 323 -1.14 -2.96 -11.62
C HIS A 323 -0.55 -1.56 -11.32
N LEU A 324 -0.96 -0.50 -12.03
CA LEU A 324 -0.50 0.86 -11.75
C LEU A 324 -1.54 1.64 -10.95
N PRO A 325 -1.13 2.47 -9.95
CA PRO A 325 -2.07 3.30 -9.24
C PRO A 325 -2.70 4.37 -10.15
N ALA A 326 -3.93 4.77 -9.85
CA ALA A 326 -4.56 5.93 -10.44
C ALA A 326 -4.26 7.15 -9.55
N ILE A 327 -3.48 8.10 -10.10
CA ILE A 327 -3.04 9.29 -9.38
C ILE A 327 -3.28 10.52 -10.26
N GLY A 328 -3.93 11.54 -9.69
CA GLY A 328 -4.10 12.84 -10.33
C GLY A 328 -5.54 13.22 -10.62
N PRO A 329 -5.76 14.34 -11.33
CA PRO A 329 -7.09 14.86 -11.65
C PRO A 329 -7.89 13.90 -12.52
N ASP A 330 -9.19 13.77 -12.22
CA ASP A 330 -10.13 13.10 -13.09
C ASP A 330 -10.67 14.11 -14.12
N PRO A 331 -10.38 13.96 -15.43
CA PRO A 331 -10.81 14.92 -16.44
C PRO A 331 -12.34 14.94 -16.63
N ARG A 332 -13.05 13.91 -16.18
CA ARG A 332 -14.50 13.78 -16.27
C ARG A 332 -15.24 14.56 -15.19
N VAL A 333 -14.57 14.84 -14.07
CA VAL A 333 -15.17 15.52 -12.91
C VAL A 333 -14.20 16.59 -12.37
N PRO A 334 -14.33 17.85 -12.82
CA PRO A 334 -13.45 18.92 -12.36
C PRO A 334 -13.43 19.04 -10.82
N GLY A 335 -12.23 19.12 -10.24
CA GLY A 335 -12.03 19.16 -8.78
C GLY A 335 -11.96 17.79 -8.09
N LEU A 336 -12.19 16.68 -8.81
CA LEU A 336 -11.92 15.34 -8.29
C LEU A 336 -10.51 14.91 -8.66
N LEU A 337 -9.77 14.39 -7.66
CA LEU A 337 -8.48 13.74 -7.86
C LEU A 337 -8.56 12.30 -7.31
N HIS A 338 -7.80 11.41 -7.90
CA HIS A 338 -7.63 10.04 -7.40
C HIS A 338 -6.22 9.82 -6.85
N ALA A 339 -6.11 8.98 -5.83
CA ALA A 339 -4.89 8.45 -5.24
C ALA A 339 -5.19 7.02 -4.74
N CYS A 340 -5.49 6.12 -5.67
CA CYS A 340 -6.00 4.78 -5.40
C CYS A 340 -5.30 3.72 -6.25
N GLY A 341 -5.49 2.46 -5.89
CA GLY A 341 -5.05 1.35 -6.74
C GLY A 341 -3.59 0.95 -6.58
N HIS A 342 -2.94 1.34 -5.50
CA HIS A 342 -1.51 1.07 -5.22
C HIS A 342 -1.19 -0.39 -4.90
N GLU A 343 -2.17 -1.26 -4.89
CA GLU A 343 -2.05 -2.67 -4.54
C GLU A 343 -1.25 -2.91 -3.23
N GLY A 344 -0.19 -3.73 -3.26
CA GLY A 344 0.70 -3.98 -2.13
C GLY A 344 1.74 -2.89 -1.89
N ALA A 345 2.00 -2.03 -2.88
CA ALA A 345 3.05 -1.03 -2.86
C ALA A 345 2.66 0.29 -2.18
N GLY A 346 1.40 0.44 -1.75
CA GLY A 346 0.87 1.71 -1.27
C GLY A 346 1.65 2.39 -0.15
N ILE A 347 2.27 1.63 0.76
CA ILE A 347 3.12 2.19 1.80
C ILE A 347 4.39 2.81 1.20
N GLY A 348 5.04 2.09 0.29
CA GLY A 348 6.25 2.56 -0.40
C GLY A 348 5.97 3.79 -1.26
N LEU A 349 4.88 3.79 -2.03
CA LEU A 349 4.55 4.82 -3.01
C LEU A 349 3.83 6.06 -2.43
N ALA A 350 3.44 6.03 -1.15
CA ALA A 350 2.61 7.08 -0.55
C ALA A 350 3.23 8.49 -0.63
N PRO A 351 4.50 8.72 -0.32
CA PRO A 351 5.07 10.07 -0.38
C PRO A 351 5.08 10.67 -1.79
N GLY A 352 5.53 9.90 -2.79
CA GLY A 352 5.50 10.32 -4.20
C GLY A 352 4.09 10.61 -4.68
N THR A 353 3.11 9.77 -4.31
CA THR A 353 1.69 10.01 -4.57
C THR A 353 1.21 11.30 -3.94
N GLY A 354 1.57 11.56 -2.67
CA GLY A 354 1.21 12.79 -1.98
C GLY A 354 1.81 14.03 -2.65
N ALA A 355 3.06 13.96 -3.10
CA ALA A 355 3.73 15.04 -3.82
C ALA A 355 3.05 15.32 -5.18
N LEU A 356 2.70 14.28 -5.94
CA LEU A 356 1.94 14.40 -7.19
C LEU A 356 0.58 15.07 -6.95
N VAL A 357 -0.18 14.62 -5.96
CA VAL A 357 -1.50 15.20 -5.63
C VAL A 357 -1.37 16.65 -5.20
N ALA A 358 -0.36 17.00 -4.39
CA ALA A 358 -0.13 18.39 -3.98
C ALA A 358 0.21 19.27 -5.18
N ALA A 359 1.03 18.79 -6.11
CA ALA A 359 1.33 19.51 -7.36
C ALA A 359 0.05 19.78 -8.17
N ALA A 360 -0.85 18.78 -8.29
CA ALA A 360 -2.12 18.96 -8.98
C ALA A 360 -3.04 19.96 -8.29
N LEU A 361 -3.11 19.95 -6.95
CA LEU A 361 -3.96 20.87 -6.19
C LEU A 361 -3.49 22.32 -6.27
N THR A 362 -2.19 22.54 -6.44
CA THR A 362 -1.58 23.89 -6.49
C THR A 362 -1.30 24.38 -7.91
N GLY A 363 -1.43 23.53 -8.93
CA GLY A 363 -1.02 23.84 -10.30
C GLY A 363 0.50 23.90 -10.49
N ALA A 364 1.27 23.35 -9.55
CA ALA A 364 2.72 23.24 -9.65
C ALA A 364 3.14 22.14 -10.64
N GLU A 365 4.38 22.21 -11.11
CA GLU A 365 4.96 21.14 -11.94
C GLU A 365 5.06 19.83 -11.14
N PRO A 366 4.54 18.71 -11.67
CA PRO A 366 4.60 17.44 -10.97
C PRO A 366 6.02 16.85 -10.98
N PRO A 367 6.46 16.20 -9.89
CA PRO A 367 7.79 15.60 -9.82
C PRO A 367 7.99 14.42 -10.79
N LEU A 368 6.91 13.86 -11.32
CA LEU A 368 6.90 12.81 -12.35
C LEU A 368 5.76 13.06 -13.35
N PRO A 369 5.88 12.59 -14.60
CA PRO A 369 4.82 12.70 -15.60
C PRO A 369 3.51 12.02 -15.16
N TRP A 370 2.37 12.68 -15.36
CA TRP A 370 1.03 12.15 -15.05
C TRP A 370 0.60 10.98 -15.94
N GLY A 371 1.07 10.96 -17.19
CA GLY A 371 0.51 10.12 -18.25
C GLY A 371 0.19 8.69 -17.83
N PRO A 372 1.14 7.93 -17.27
CA PRO A 372 0.92 6.54 -16.89
C PRO A 372 -0.12 6.34 -15.76
N PHE A 373 -0.32 7.36 -14.93
CA PHE A 373 -1.16 7.28 -13.72
C PHE A 373 -2.57 7.86 -13.91
N ARG A 374 -2.91 8.37 -15.08
CA ARG A 374 -4.20 9.02 -15.33
C ARG A 374 -5.37 8.09 -15.02
N PRO A 375 -6.41 8.57 -14.29
CA PRO A 375 -7.55 7.74 -13.93
C PRO A 375 -8.45 7.37 -15.12
N ASP A 376 -8.49 8.21 -16.17
CA ASP A 376 -9.28 8.00 -17.39
C ASP A 376 -8.69 6.98 -18.37
N ARG A 377 -7.50 6.41 -18.10
CA ARG A 377 -6.92 5.33 -18.90
C ARG A 377 -7.76 4.05 -18.93
N PHE A 378 -8.75 3.95 -18.04
CA PHE A 378 -9.71 2.86 -18.00
C PHE A 378 -11.04 3.17 -18.74
N ASP A 379 -11.13 4.31 -19.41
CA ASP A 379 -12.34 4.66 -20.17
C ASP A 379 -12.57 3.67 -21.30
N GLY A 380 -13.81 3.13 -21.38
CA GLY A 380 -14.16 2.07 -22.32
C GLY A 380 -13.84 0.64 -21.85
N ALA A 381 -13.15 0.46 -20.73
CA ALA A 381 -13.02 -0.85 -20.11
C ALA A 381 -14.37 -1.27 -19.49
N ALA A 382 -14.83 -2.49 -19.78
CA ALA A 382 -16.02 -3.03 -19.11
C ALA A 382 -15.79 -3.01 -17.59
N PRO A 383 -16.77 -2.55 -16.79
CA PRO A 383 -16.62 -2.59 -15.34
C PRO A 383 -16.37 -4.04 -14.93
N PRO A 384 -15.37 -4.30 -14.06
CA PRO A 384 -15.14 -5.63 -13.55
C PRO A 384 -16.43 -6.11 -12.86
N SER A 385 -16.83 -7.36 -13.13
CA SER A 385 -18.04 -7.96 -12.58
C SER A 385 -17.92 -7.97 -11.04
N HIS A 386 -18.52 -6.99 -10.40
CA HIS A 386 -18.71 -6.98 -8.96
C HIS A 386 -19.80 -8.00 -8.61
N GLN A 387 -19.41 -9.13 -8.01
CA GLN A 387 -20.33 -9.77 -7.08
C GLN A 387 -20.43 -8.84 -5.84
N PRO A 388 -21.62 -8.33 -5.50
CA PRO A 388 -21.78 -7.59 -4.26
C PRO A 388 -21.35 -8.49 -3.09
N PRO A 389 -20.75 -7.94 -2.02
CA PRO A 389 -20.43 -8.73 -0.85
C PRO A 389 -21.71 -9.40 -0.34
N PRO A 390 -21.66 -10.66 0.13
CA PRO A 390 -22.80 -11.26 0.80
C PRO A 390 -23.22 -10.32 1.94
N ALA A 391 -24.51 -10.12 2.09
CA ALA A 391 -25.07 -9.31 3.17
C ALA A 391 -24.48 -9.80 4.51
N PRO A 392 -24.13 -8.88 5.44
CA PRO A 392 -23.63 -9.29 6.73
C PRO A 392 -24.66 -10.24 7.37
N PRO A 393 -24.20 -11.31 8.05
CA PRO A 393 -25.13 -12.21 8.73
C PRO A 393 -26.01 -11.39 9.67
N SER A 394 -27.32 -11.47 9.50
CA SER A 394 -28.29 -10.83 10.37
C SER A 394 -28.02 -11.33 11.78
N HIS A 395 -27.62 -10.45 12.70
CA HIS A 395 -27.58 -10.74 14.12
C HIS A 395 -29.00 -11.07 14.58
N GLN A 396 -29.37 -12.36 14.56
CA GLN A 396 -30.50 -12.81 15.34
C GLN A 396 -30.07 -12.79 16.81
N PRO A 397 -30.76 -12.06 17.68
CA PRO A 397 -30.51 -12.14 19.12
C PRO A 397 -30.79 -13.59 19.59
N PRO A 398 -30.01 -14.10 20.56
CA PRO A 398 -30.20 -15.43 21.08
C PRO A 398 -31.66 -15.60 21.56
N ARG A 399 -32.36 -16.63 21.05
CA ARG A 399 -33.70 -17.00 21.54
C ARG A 399 -33.56 -17.33 23.02
N ARG A 400 -34.26 -16.54 23.87
CA ARG A 400 -34.45 -16.90 25.27
C ARG A 400 -35.32 -18.14 25.27
N THR A 401 -34.76 -19.26 25.67
CA THR A 401 -35.55 -20.46 26.05
C THR A 401 -36.18 -20.22 27.41
N PRO A 402 -37.42 -20.68 27.62
CA PRO A 402 -38.20 -20.45 28.84
C PRO A 402 -37.61 -21.17 30.07
#